data_a7f19d8f40b60dd5f23911b5a7e3aefb
#
_entry.id   a7f19d8f40b60dd5f23911b5a7e3aefb
#
_cell.length_a   1.000
_cell.length_b   1.000
_cell.length_c   1.000
_cell.angle_alpha   90.00
_cell.angle_beta   90.00
_cell.angle_gamma   90.00
#
_symmetry.space_group_name_H-M   'P 1'
#
loop_
_entity.id
_entity.type
_entity.pdbx_description
1 polymer ?
#
loop_
_entity_poly.entity_id
_entity_poly.type
_entity_poly.pdbx_seq_one_letter_code
_entity_poly.pdbx_strand_id
1 'polypeptide(L)' 'MDNIIVRLKDLPCGINGLTILDEDGNYNIYINARLSYYGQHEAYRHELKHIQRDDFYNNLPIQEVEQI' A
#
# COMPACT_ATOMS: atom_id res chain seq x y z
N MET A 1 -6.51 -17.49 -0.59
CA MET A 1 -6.43 -16.43 0.44
C MET A 1 -5.24 -15.56 0.18
N ASP A 2 -5.47 -14.29 0.10
CA ASP A 2 -4.39 -13.38 -0.23
C ASP A 2 -3.50 -13.14 0.98
N ASN A 3 -2.22 -13.08 0.73
CA ASN A 3 -1.27 -12.74 1.77
C ASN A 3 -0.93 -11.28 1.70
N ILE A 4 -0.67 -10.71 2.86
CA ILE A 4 -0.27 -9.32 2.95
C ILE A 4 1.15 -9.31 3.53
N ILE A 5 2.07 -8.76 2.77
CA ILE A 5 3.47 -8.70 3.16
C ILE A 5 3.83 -7.24 3.33
N VAL A 6 4.33 -6.89 4.51
CA VAL A 6 4.63 -5.49 4.83
C VAL A 6 6.13 -5.33 4.96
N ARG A 7 6.66 -4.32 4.30
CA ARG A 7 8.09 -4.03 4.38
C ARG A 7 8.32 -2.55 4.55
N LEU A 8 9.37 -2.23 5.28
CA LEU A 8 9.81 -0.84 5.36
C LEU A 8 10.83 -0.62 4.27
N LYS A 9 10.77 0.54 3.65
CA LYS A 9 11.65 0.85 2.56
C LYS A 9 11.82 2.35 2.46
N ASP A 10 12.99 2.78 2.03
CA ASP A 10 13.21 4.20 1.76
C ASP A 10 12.40 4.57 0.53
N LEU A 11 11.39 5.37 0.74
CA LEU A 11 10.56 5.85 -0.36
C LEU A 11 10.82 7.32 -0.56
N PRO A 12 10.53 7.83 -1.76
CA PRO A 12 10.71 9.26 -2.01
C PRO A 12 9.91 10.10 -1.05
N CYS A 13 10.39 11.31 -0.83
CA CYS A 13 9.69 12.26 0.01
C CYS A 13 8.27 12.46 -0.53
N GLY A 14 7.31 12.45 0.38
CA GLY A 14 5.93 12.63 -0.03
C GLY A 14 5.18 11.33 -0.27
N ILE A 15 5.88 10.23 -0.35
CA ILE A 15 5.22 8.94 -0.49
C ILE A 15 5.31 8.20 0.82
N ASN A 16 4.18 8.05 1.48
CA ASN A 16 4.15 7.40 2.79
C ASN A 16 4.09 5.89 2.67
N GLY A 17 3.41 5.39 1.67
CA GLY A 17 3.30 3.95 1.47
C GLY A 17 2.71 3.65 0.12
N LEU A 18 2.83 2.40 -0.29
CA LEU A 18 2.20 1.96 -1.52
C LEU A 18 1.97 0.47 -1.45
N THR A 19 1.05 -0.02 -2.25
CA THR A 19 0.69 -1.42 -2.28
C THR A 19 0.77 -1.93 -3.70
N ILE A 20 1.39 -3.08 -3.86
CA ILE A 20 1.51 -3.73 -5.16
C ILE A 20 0.92 -5.13 -5.04
N LEU A 21 -0.04 -5.42 -5.90
CA LEU A 21 -0.59 -6.77 -5.98
C LEU A 21 0.24 -7.53 -7.01
N ASP A 22 0.90 -8.59 -6.57
CA ASP A 22 1.78 -9.33 -7.46
C ASP A 22 1.03 -10.43 -8.19
N GLU A 23 1.76 -11.16 -9.01
CA GLU A 23 1.15 -12.18 -9.85
C GLU A 23 0.62 -13.35 -9.05
N ASP A 24 1.12 -13.53 -7.87
CA ASP A 24 0.69 -14.65 -7.04
C ASP A 24 -0.52 -14.31 -6.18
N GLY A 25 -1.01 -13.09 -6.31
CA GLY A 25 -2.14 -12.68 -5.52
C GLY A 25 -1.77 -12.14 -4.16
N ASN A 26 -0.52 -11.86 -3.93
CA ASN A 26 -0.08 -11.30 -2.65
C ASN A 26 -0.04 -9.80 -2.73
N TYR A 27 -0.46 -9.17 -1.63
CA TYR A 27 -0.37 -7.72 -1.52
C TYR A 27 0.95 -7.39 -0.84
N ASN A 28 1.75 -6.60 -1.52
CA ASN A 28 3.03 -6.15 -0.99
C ASN A 28 2.90 -4.69 -0.60
N ILE A 29 2.92 -4.43 0.69
CA ILE A 29 2.78 -3.08 1.21
C ILE A 29 4.16 -2.57 1.58
N TYR A 30 4.54 -1.45 1.00
CA TYR A 30 5.80 -0.80 1.30
C TYR A 30 5.50 0.47 2.08
N ILE A 31 6.10 0.59 3.25
CA ILE A 31 5.89 1.74 4.13
C ILE A 31 7.19 2.53 4.18
N ASN A 32 7.09 3.82 4.07
CA ASN A 32 8.28 4.67 4.06
C ASN A 32 8.97 4.60 5.42
N ALA A 33 10.18 4.09 5.41
CA ALA A 33 10.94 3.91 6.63
C ALA A 33 11.33 5.23 7.28
N ARG A 34 11.23 6.32 6.55
CA ARG A 34 11.59 7.63 7.09
C ARG A 34 10.52 8.22 7.99
N LEU A 35 9.34 7.63 7.97
CA LEU A 35 8.27 8.13 8.82
C LEU A 35 8.54 7.76 10.26
N SER A 36 7.95 8.55 11.18
CA SER A 36 7.96 8.18 12.56
C SER A 36 7.18 6.88 12.75
N TYR A 37 7.33 6.29 13.92
CA TYR A 37 6.59 5.08 14.21
C TYR A 37 5.08 5.28 14.01
N TYR A 38 4.57 6.40 14.52
CA TYR A 38 3.17 6.70 14.34
C TYR A 38 2.81 6.85 12.87
N GLY A 39 3.65 7.55 12.13
CA GLY A 39 3.40 7.74 10.71
C GLY A 39 3.41 6.45 9.93
N GLN A 40 4.29 5.52 10.31
CA GLN A 40 4.33 4.23 9.66
C GLN A 40 3.03 3.46 9.89
N HIS A 41 2.50 3.52 11.10
CA HIS A 41 1.23 2.86 11.37
C HIS A 41 0.09 3.48 10.59
N GLU A 42 0.07 4.79 10.49
CA GLU A 42 -0.99 5.45 9.74
C GLU A 42 -0.91 5.09 8.26
N ALA A 43 0.29 5.04 7.72
CA ALA A 43 0.46 4.65 6.33
C ALA A 43 -0.02 3.23 6.10
N TYR A 44 0.30 2.34 7.00
CA TYR A 44 -0.14 0.95 6.89
C TYR A 44 -1.66 0.85 6.90
N ARG A 45 -2.30 1.56 7.83
CA ARG A 45 -3.75 1.53 7.91
C ARG A 45 -4.39 2.07 6.64
N HIS A 46 -3.78 3.08 6.08
CA HIS A 46 -4.28 3.66 4.84
C HIS A 46 -4.22 2.65 3.70
N GLU A 47 -3.09 1.95 3.59
CA GLU A 47 -2.95 0.95 2.53
C GLU A 47 -3.90 -0.23 2.75
N LEU A 48 -4.13 -0.61 3.99
CA LEU A 48 -5.07 -1.68 4.26
C LEU A 48 -6.47 -1.32 3.80
N LYS A 49 -6.84 -0.06 3.92
CA LYS A 49 -8.16 0.34 3.47
C LYS A 49 -8.32 0.13 1.98
N HIS A 50 -7.29 0.40 1.21
CA HIS A 50 -7.36 0.15 -0.23
C HIS A 50 -7.62 -1.32 -0.51
N ILE A 51 -6.95 -2.19 0.22
CA ILE A 51 -7.12 -3.62 0.03
C ILE A 51 -8.53 -4.04 0.41
N GLN A 52 -9.03 -3.53 1.53
CA GLN A 52 -10.34 -3.92 2.01
C GLN A 52 -11.46 -3.45 1.10
N ARG A 53 -11.21 -2.38 0.37
CA ARG A 53 -12.22 -1.84 -0.54
C ARG A 53 -12.13 -2.46 -1.91
N ASP A 54 -11.23 -3.44 -2.08
CA ASP A 54 -11.07 -4.14 -3.34
C ASP A 54 -10.72 -3.21 -4.48
N ASP A 55 -9.96 -2.16 -4.16
CA ASP A 55 -9.62 -1.19 -5.19
C ASP A 55 -8.79 -1.82 -6.29
N PHE A 56 -8.12 -2.92 -5.99
CA PHE A 56 -7.25 -3.57 -6.96
C PHE A 56 -7.98 -4.53 -7.86
N TYR A 57 -9.23 -4.77 -7.60
CA TYR A 57 -10.03 -5.71 -8.37
C TYR A 57 -11.04 -5.03 -9.27
N ASN A 58 -11.08 -3.72 -9.23
CA ASN A 58 -11.97 -2.98 -10.11
C ASN A 58 -11.37 -2.94 -11.49
N ASN A 59 -12.22 -2.75 -12.48
CA ASN A 59 -11.73 -2.58 -13.83
C ASN A 59 -11.34 -1.14 -14.11
N LEU A 60 -11.19 -0.37 -13.08
CA LEU A 60 -10.81 1.01 -13.23
C LEU A 60 -9.32 1.10 -13.53
N PRO A 61 -8.93 2.15 -14.23
CA PRO A 61 -7.51 2.38 -14.44
C PRO A 61 -6.81 2.51 -13.11
N ILE A 62 -5.63 1.98 -13.06
CA ILE A 62 -4.90 1.94 -11.81
C ILE A 62 -4.60 3.32 -11.26
N GLN A 63 -4.33 4.25 -12.14
CA GLN A 63 -3.98 5.58 -11.69
C GLN A 63 -5.08 6.20 -10.86
N GLU A 64 -6.29 5.76 -11.02
CA GLU A 64 -7.36 6.33 -10.22
C GLU A 64 -7.32 5.86 -8.80
N VAL A 65 -6.72 4.73 -8.60
CA VAL A 65 -6.61 4.18 -7.25
C VAL A 65 -5.52 4.89 -6.48
N GLU A 66 -4.53 5.36 -7.19
CA GLU A 66 -3.32 5.84 -6.56
C GLU A 66 -3.29 7.32 -6.31
N GLN A 67 -4.39 7.95 -6.40
CA GLN A 67 -4.45 9.40 -6.20
C GLN A 67 -4.49 9.74 -4.74
N ILE A 68 -3.57 9.28 -3.99
CA ILE A 68 -3.63 9.48 -2.56
C ILE A 68 -2.45 10.26 -2.08
#